data_dddcd72a15b2021f59cbd85083fd8acd
#
_entry.id   dddcd72a15b2021f59cbd85083fd8acd
#
_cell.length_a   1.000
_cell.length_b   1.000
_cell.length_c   1.000
_cell.angle_alpha   90.00
_cell.angle_beta   90.00
_cell.angle_gamma   90.00
#
_symmetry.space_group_name_H-M   'P 1'
#
loop_
_entity.id
_entity.type
_entity.pdbx_description
1 polymer ?
#
loop_
_entity_poly.entity_id
_entity_poly.type
_entity_poly.pdbx_seq_one_letter_code
_entity_poly.pdbx_strand_id
1 'polypeptide(L)'
;MQENVNNAASRSKAPRDYDIGCEPSKFYFGFLGSRIIVPLVCAYAHIKVKPDMEFVNHEGPIIVISNHESYLDPMIINRLTKARPANFVTGEFVFRAPAWGHWFKLGGAIPKKQFVVDTAAVKAMMRVMKRNGVIIVYPEATRHVDGKSVGFDDGVARLAKKAGASVYIAHIHGAYLAWPRWSRSGMRKGRISAEFVKKIYSDEVKELSIEELQQKILDAVDYNENDWIRENPRKYKSRKLAAGLQNIAYACPRCGSEYTMQYMNSGKHDMIQCSNCGNAARYLPTGLIEKVDPQCVVFDDLHKWTEWERGLIEEQLKTGGFKMEMNADLFKVFDRFTFAKTGKGRITITDKEITYVGTDCPAEEGIPYKRGKPMRKYKDRTLDASAPFQTKVFEIDTMRGLVASYGKHFEIYDKDGELYRFYVDGQKVFKIHEIVTLLGKKK
;
A
#
# COMPACT_ATOMS: atom_id res chain seq x y z
N MET A 1 25.22 26.71 -44.40
CA MET A 1 23.85 26.35 -43.98
C MET A 1 23.94 25.37 -42.84
N GLN A 2 23.79 25.89 -41.64
CA GLN A 2 23.79 25.06 -40.40
C GLN A 2 22.32 24.83 -40.05
N GLU A 3 21.86 23.60 -40.14
CA GLU A 3 20.54 23.22 -39.66
C GLU A 3 20.60 22.93 -38.15
N ASN A 4 19.82 23.73 -37.43
CA ASN A 4 19.54 23.56 -35.99
C ASN A 4 18.69 22.31 -35.77
N VAL A 5 19.28 21.27 -35.23
CA VAL A 5 18.53 20.14 -34.66
C VAL A 5 18.08 20.54 -33.27
N ASN A 6 16.86 21.02 -33.14
CA ASN A 6 16.21 21.26 -31.86
C ASN A 6 15.91 19.93 -31.16
N ASN A 7 16.70 19.62 -30.17
CA ASN A 7 16.49 18.51 -29.22
C ASN A 7 15.30 18.83 -28.31
N ALA A 8 14.09 18.49 -28.74
CA ALA A 8 12.90 18.53 -27.91
C ALA A 8 12.83 17.24 -27.07
N ALA A 9 13.65 17.18 -26.03
CA ALA A 9 13.40 16.24 -24.94
C ALA A 9 12.06 16.60 -24.29
N SER A 10 11.01 15.86 -24.62
CA SER A 10 9.69 16.00 -23.99
C SER A 10 9.77 15.54 -22.54
N ARG A 11 10.18 16.44 -21.64
CA ARG A 11 9.95 16.27 -20.21
C ARG A 11 8.45 16.07 -20.04
N SER A 12 8.03 14.88 -19.60
CA SER A 12 6.65 14.61 -19.22
C SER A 12 6.27 15.57 -18.11
N LYS A 13 5.62 16.69 -18.49
CA LYS A 13 5.09 17.65 -17.53
C LYS A 13 4.07 16.93 -16.67
N ALA A 14 4.43 16.67 -15.40
CA ALA A 14 3.46 16.28 -14.40
C ALA A 14 2.31 17.30 -14.42
N PRO A 15 1.05 16.90 -14.29
CA PRO A 15 -0.08 17.81 -14.35
C PRO A 15 -0.07 18.72 -13.11
N ARG A 16 0.50 19.91 -13.25
CA ARG A 16 0.62 20.92 -12.19
C ARG A 16 -0.50 21.96 -12.17
N ASP A 17 -1.68 21.63 -12.67
CA ASP A 17 -2.77 22.60 -12.83
C ASP A 17 -3.88 22.52 -11.78
N TYR A 18 -3.61 22.03 -10.58
CA TYR A 18 -4.50 22.27 -9.45
C TYR A 18 -3.71 22.65 -8.22
N ASP A 19 -4.29 23.53 -7.40
CA ASP A 19 -3.68 23.97 -6.16
C ASP A 19 -3.65 22.81 -5.15
N ILE A 20 -2.50 22.13 -5.05
CA ILE A 20 -2.29 21.00 -4.17
C ILE A 20 -2.46 21.47 -2.71
N GLY A 21 -3.39 20.83 -1.98
CA GLY A 21 -3.73 21.20 -0.61
C GLY A 21 -4.72 22.36 -0.53
N CYS A 22 -5.48 22.64 -1.60
CA CYS A 22 -6.64 23.53 -1.57
C CYS A 22 -7.70 23.02 -0.58
N GLU A 23 -8.67 23.86 -0.25
CA GLU A 23 -9.82 23.43 0.53
C GLU A 23 -10.63 22.35 -0.22
N PRO A 24 -11.09 21.29 0.46
CA PRO A 24 -12.01 20.33 -0.12
C PRO A 24 -13.28 21.02 -0.61
N SER A 25 -13.70 20.73 -1.84
CA SER A 25 -14.90 21.33 -2.42
C SER A 25 -16.13 21.06 -1.58
N LYS A 26 -16.87 22.09 -1.20
CA LYS A 26 -18.13 21.98 -0.44
C LYS A 26 -19.17 21.10 -1.17
N PHE A 27 -19.22 21.18 -2.50
CA PHE A 27 -20.11 20.35 -3.29
C PHE A 27 -19.59 18.90 -3.44
N TYR A 28 -18.38 18.71 -3.93
CA TYR A 28 -17.88 17.37 -4.23
C TYR A 28 -17.52 16.58 -2.96
N PHE A 29 -16.76 17.18 -2.03
CA PHE A 29 -16.43 16.53 -0.78
C PHE A 29 -17.62 16.53 0.20
N GLY A 30 -18.23 17.71 0.42
CA GLY A 30 -19.26 17.88 1.44
C GLY A 30 -20.59 17.24 1.04
N PHE A 31 -21.20 17.69 -0.05
CA PHE A 31 -22.53 17.21 -0.42
C PHE A 31 -22.47 15.83 -1.10
N LEU A 32 -21.80 15.72 -2.24
CA LEU A 32 -21.85 14.50 -3.04
C LEU A 32 -21.06 13.36 -2.37
N GLY A 33 -19.84 13.63 -1.91
CA GLY A 33 -18.98 12.64 -1.24
C GLY A 33 -19.57 12.22 0.10
N SER A 34 -19.62 13.14 1.05
CA SER A 34 -19.90 12.81 2.45
C SER A 34 -21.38 12.55 2.76
N ARG A 35 -22.32 13.18 2.04
CA ARG A 35 -23.78 13.00 2.31
C ARG A 35 -24.46 11.95 1.42
N ILE A 36 -23.86 11.60 0.27
CA ILE A 36 -24.44 10.61 -0.65
C ILE A 36 -23.55 9.39 -0.78
N ILE A 37 -22.33 9.54 -1.31
CA ILE A 37 -21.46 8.40 -1.64
C ILE A 37 -21.00 7.65 -0.39
N VAL A 38 -20.48 8.35 0.61
CA VAL A 38 -19.97 7.70 1.84
C VAL A 38 -21.08 6.93 2.57
N PRO A 39 -22.29 7.45 2.81
CA PRO A 39 -23.36 6.67 3.41
C PRO A 39 -23.76 5.41 2.62
N LEU A 40 -23.81 5.49 1.30
CA LEU A 40 -24.10 4.32 0.44
C LEU A 40 -23.01 3.27 0.55
N VAL A 41 -21.70 3.68 0.51
CA VAL A 41 -20.57 2.77 0.69
C VAL A 41 -20.59 2.17 2.09
N CYS A 42 -20.87 2.97 3.13
CA CYS A 42 -20.95 2.50 4.51
C CYS A 42 -22.08 1.47 4.71
N ALA A 43 -23.23 1.69 4.10
CA ALA A 43 -24.33 0.72 4.12
C ALA A 43 -23.94 -0.58 3.41
N TYR A 44 -23.36 -0.48 2.22
CA TYR A 44 -22.91 -1.64 1.43
C TYR A 44 -21.80 -2.44 2.12
N ALA A 45 -20.81 -1.76 2.72
CA ALA A 45 -19.65 -2.37 3.36
C ALA A 45 -19.88 -2.67 4.86
N HIS A 46 -21.09 -2.48 5.37
CA HIS A 46 -21.43 -2.66 6.80
C HIS A 46 -20.56 -1.86 7.77
N ILE A 47 -20.17 -0.62 7.38
CA ILE A 47 -19.42 0.30 8.20
C ILE A 47 -20.33 0.94 9.24
N LYS A 48 -20.05 0.71 10.53
CA LYS A 48 -20.81 1.26 11.67
C LYS A 48 -19.86 2.08 12.55
N VAL A 49 -19.77 3.38 12.27
CA VAL A 49 -18.93 4.33 12.98
C VAL A 49 -19.81 5.44 13.55
N LYS A 50 -19.62 5.75 14.83
CA LYS A 50 -20.19 6.93 15.48
C LYS A 50 -19.22 8.09 15.34
N PRO A 51 -19.69 9.30 14.96
CA PRO A 51 -18.85 10.47 14.93
C PRO A 51 -18.30 10.82 16.33
N ASP A 52 -17.04 11.26 16.39
CA ASP A 52 -16.47 11.85 17.58
C ASP A 52 -16.81 13.33 17.62
N MET A 53 -17.64 13.72 18.58
CA MET A 53 -18.13 15.10 18.68
C MET A 53 -17.09 16.06 19.24
N GLU A 54 -16.13 15.59 20.03
CA GLU A 54 -15.01 16.38 20.46
C GLU A 54 -14.11 16.78 19.28
N PHE A 55 -13.80 15.84 18.39
CA PHE A 55 -13.10 16.13 17.15
C PHE A 55 -13.85 17.16 16.28
N VAL A 56 -15.17 17.02 16.18
CA VAL A 56 -16.01 17.92 15.36
C VAL A 56 -15.94 19.36 15.87
N ASN A 57 -15.90 19.53 17.18
CA ASN A 57 -15.90 20.84 17.85
C ASN A 57 -14.49 21.39 18.15
N HIS A 58 -13.43 20.61 17.87
CA HIS A 58 -12.07 21.04 18.13
C HIS A 58 -11.66 22.17 17.18
N GLU A 59 -11.09 23.24 17.71
CA GLU A 59 -10.55 24.36 16.94
C GLU A 59 -9.05 24.21 16.68
N GLY A 60 -8.56 24.78 15.58
CA GLY A 60 -7.16 24.77 15.22
C GLY A 60 -6.78 23.68 14.19
N PRO A 61 -5.49 23.63 13.85
CA PRO A 61 -4.98 22.64 12.90
C PRO A 61 -4.94 21.25 13.52
N ILE A 62 -5.38 20.24 12.75
CA ILE A 62 -5.44 18.84 13.22
C ILE A 62 -4.75 17.92 12.22
N ILE A 63 -3.96 16.99 12.74
CA ILE A 63 -3.46 15.84 12.01
C ILE A 63 -4.17 14.59 12.54
N VAL A 64 -4.92 13.93 11.69
CA VAL A 64 -5.51 12.61 11.96
C VAL A 64 -4.57 11.54 11.44
N ILE A 65 -4.16 10.64 12.32
CA ILE A 65 -3.35 9.45 12.01
C ILE A 65 -4.23 8.22 12.19
N SER A 66 -4.12 7.24 11.31
CA SER A 66 -4.82 5.97 11.45
C SER A 66 -3.98 4.82 10.91
N ASN A 67 -4.20 3.62 11.45
CA ASN A 67 -3.79 2.37 10.81
C ASN A 67 -4.37 2.28 9.39
N HIS A 68 -3.65 1.63 8.48
CA HIS A 68 -4.05 1.57 7.06
C HIS A 68 -4.42 0.15 6.65
N GLU A 69 -5.71 -0.14 6.55
CA GLU A 69 -6.26 -1.48 6.44
C GLU A 69 -6.76 -1.81 5.03
N SER A 70 -7.53 -0.90 4.44
CA SER A 70 -8.24 -1.19 3.19
C SER A 70 -8.46 0.05 2.31
N TYR A 71 -9.05 -0.13 1.15
CA TYR A 71 -9.52 0.98 0.30
C TYR A 71 -10.73 1.73 0.90
N LEU A 72 -11.32 1.21 1.98
CA LEU A 72 -12.48 1.82 2.64
C LEU A 72 -12.09 2.86 3.69
N ASP A 73 -10.83 2.90 4.10
CA ASP A 73 -10.36 3.73 5.21
C ASP A 73 -10.73 5.22 5.09
N PRO A 74 -10.64 5.86 3.91
CA PRO A 74 -11.08 7.26 3.79
C PRO A 74 -12.56 7.47 4.09
N MET A 75 -13.42 6.52 3.73
CA MET A 75 -14.86 6.59 4.02
C MET A 75 -15.15 6.34 5.50
N ILE A 76 -14.38 5.46 6.13
CA ILE A 76 -14.48 5.14 7.55
C ILE A 76 -14.10 6.37 8.38
N ILE A 77 -12.95 6.98 8.09
CA ILE A 77 -12.49 8.21 8.78
C ILE A 77 -13.43 9.39 8.50
N ASN A 78 -13.97 9.51 7.27
CA ASN A 78 -14.98 10.54 6.98
C ASN A 78 -16.23 10.41 7.88
N ARG A 79 -16.66 9.19 8.22
CA ARG A 79 -17.77 8.96 9.18
C ARG A 79 -17.36 9.33 10.60
N LEU A 80 -16.15 8.95 11.03
CA LEU A 80 -15.63 9.23 12.38
C LEU A 80 -15.53 10.74 12.62
N THR A 81 -15.09 11.50 11.62
CA THR A 81 -14.92 12.95 11.65
C THR A 81 -16.18 13.75 11.33
N LYS A 82 -17.34 13.08 11.20
CA LYS A 82 -18.64 13.68 10.81
C LYS A 82 -18.53 14.54 9.55
N ALA A 83 -17.75 14.07 8.56
CA ALA A 83 -17.55 14.78 7.30
C ALA A 83 -16.95 16.20 7.45
N ARG A 84 -16.20 16.47 8.53
CA ARG A 84 -15.44 17.71 8.65
C ARG A 84 -14.48 17.80 7.45
N PRO A 85 -14.41 18.94 6.74
CA PRO A 85 -13.52 19.10 5.59
C PRO A 85 -12.08 18.74 5.95
N ALA A 86 -11.49 17.80 5.22
CA ALA A 86 -10.16 17.30 5.49
C ALA A 86 -9.41 16.98 4.20
N ASN A 87 -8.09 17.22 4.18
CA ASN A 87 -7.22 16.92 3.07
C ASN A 87 -6.55 15.55 3.33
N PHE A 88 -6.93 14.55 2.55
CA PHE A 88 -6.32 13.22 2.62
C PHE A 88 -4.97 13.22 1.92
N VAL A 89 -3.93 12.75 2.61
CA VAL A 89 -2.64 12.45 1.96
C VAL A 89 -2.73 11.07 1.33
N THR A 90 -2.49 10.97 0.03
CA THR A 90 -2.65 9.72 -0.71
C THR A 90 -1.54 9.52 -1.74
N GLY A 91 -1.28 8.27 -2.12
CA GLY A 91 -0.28 7.96 -3.12
C GLY A 91 -0.55 8.64 -4.47
N GLU A 92 0.49 9.20 -5.11
CA GLU A 92 0.38 9.89 -6.40
C GLU A 92 -0.30 9.03 -7.48
N PHE A 93 -0.10 7.70 -7.43
CA PHE A 93 -0.68 6.77 -8.39
C PHE A 93 -2.22 6.82 -8.46
N VAL A 94 -2.89 7.19 -7.36
CA VAL A 94 -4.37 7.29 -7.31
C VAL A 94 -4.86 8.40 -8.25
N PHE A 95 -4.09 9.47 -8.42
CA PHE A 95 -4.42 10.57 -9.31
C PHE A 95 -4.28 10.21 -10.80
N ARG A 96 -3.63 9.08 -11.10
CA ARG A 96 -3.51 8.53 -12.46
C ARG A 96 -4.74 7.74 -12.88
N ALA A 97 -5.67 7.43 -11.97
CA ALA A 97 -6.90 6.72 -12.30
C ALA A 97 -7.89 7.65 -13.03
N PRO A 98 -8.36 7.31 -14.25
CA PRO A 98 -9.16 8.22 -15.10
C PRO A 98 -10.44 8.74 -14.42
N ALA A 99 -11.14 7.84 -13.71
CA ALA A 99 -12.39 8.18 -13.07
C ALA A 99 -12.21 8.84 -11.69
N TRP A 100 -11.19 8.41 -10.94
CA TRP A 100 -11.01 8.80 -9.55
C TRP A 100 -10.06 9.99 -9.35
N GLY A 101 -9.07 10.17 -10.23
CA GLY A 101 -8.07 11.23 -10.09
C GLY A 101 -8.68 12.64 -10.04
N HIS A 102 -9.74 12.89 -10.81
CA HIS A 102 -10.46 14.16 -10.75
C HIS A 102 -11.19 14.36 -9.41
N TRP A 103 -11.85 13.31 -8.90
CA TRP A 103 -12.52 13.35 -7.59
C TRP A 103 -11.57 13.59 -6.43
N PHE A 104 -10.38 12.96 -6.46
CA PHE A 104 -9.35 13.21 -5.45
C PHE A 104 -8.88 14.66 -5.46
N LYS A 105 -8.72 15.26 -6.65
CA LYS A 105 -8.38 16.67 -6.77
C LYS A 105 -9.46 17.58 -6.16
N LEU A 106 -10.71 17.39 -6.57
CA LEU A 106 -11.84 18.16 -6.07
C LEU A 106 -12.10 17.93 -4.57
N GLY A 107 -11.72 16.76 -4.06
CA GLY A 107 -11.71 16.44 -2.64
C GLY A 107 -10.55 17.07 -1.86
N GLY A 108 -9.67 17.83 -2.51
CA GLY A 108 -8.51 18.46 -1.87
C GLY A 108 -7.41 17.47 -1.47
N ALA A 109 -7.38 16.26 -2.01
CA ALA A 109 -6.39 15.26 -1.65
C ALA A 109 -4.98 15.72 -2.03
N ILE A 110 -3.99 15.41 -1.19
CA ILE A 110 -2.59 15.76 -1.37
C ILE A 110 -1.86 14.53 -1.93
N PRO A 111 -1.37 14.58 -3.19
CA PRO A 111 -0.54 13.52 -3.75
C PRO A 111 0.81 13.47 -3.06
N LYS A 112 1.24 12.27 -2.69
CA LYS A 112 2.58 12.00 -2.15
C LYS A 112 3.20 10.83 -2.88
N LYS A 113 4.44 10.98 -3.31
CA LYS A 113 5.25 9.87 -3.82
C LYS A 113 5.60 8.94 -2.65
N GLN A 114 5.32 7.65 -2.81
CA GLN A 114 5.62 6.67 -1.76
C GLN A 114 7.13 6.40 -1.69
N PHE A 115 7.65 6.19 -0.49
CA PHE A 115 9.04 5.82 -0.21
C PHE A 115 10.13 6.78 -0.71
N VAL A 116 9.76 8.02 -1.05
CA VAL A 116 10.71 9.07 -1.42
C VAL A 116 10.39 10.37 -0.67
N VAL A 117 11.40 11.23 -0.54
CA VAL A 117 11.21 12.59 0.01
C VAL A 117 10.40 13.42 -0.97
N ASP A 118 9.27 13.95 -0.53
CA ASP A 118 8.35 14.74 -1.36
C ASP A 118 8.11 16.11 -0.73
N THR A 119 8.97 17.07 -1.07
CA THR A 119 8.90 18.45 -0.55
C THR A 119 7.63 19.18 -0.99
N ALA A 120 7.06 18.83 -2.14
CA ALA A 120 5.82 19.43 -2.64
C ALA A 120 4.63 19.02 -1.76
N ALA A 121 4.55 17.74 -1.39
CA ALA A 121 3.54 17.23 -0.46
C ALA A 121 3.67 17.88 0.93
N VAL A 122 4.90 18.03 1.47
CA VAL A 122 5.12 18.69 2.76
C VAL A 122 4.69 20.16 2.70
N LYS A 123 5.03 20.90 1.65
CA LYS A 123 4.57 22.28 1.46
C LYS A 123 3.06 22.39 1.38
N ALA A 124 2.39 21.43 0.72
CA ALA A 124 0.93 21.37 0.64
C ALA A 124 0.31 21.12 2.02
N MET A 125 0.83 20.15 2.78
CA MET A 125 0.39 19.89 4.15
C MET A 125 0.53 21.13 5.05
N MET A 126 1.65 21.82 4.98
CA MET A 126 1.86 23.08 5.72
C MET A 126 0.88 24.20 5.34
N ARG A 127 0.47 24.29 4.05
CA ARG A 127 -0.59 25.24 3.66
C ARG A 127 -1.94 24.91 4.31
N VAL A 128 -2.27 23.62 4.41
CA VAL A 128 -3.49 23.16 5.12
C VAL A 128 -3.42 23.54 6.61
N MET A 129 -2.30 23.29 7.26
CA MET A 129 -2.11 23.63 8.69
C MET A 129 -2.23 25.13 8.94
N LYS A 130 -1.63 25.99 8.09
CA LYS A 130 -1.69 27.46 8.22
C LYS A 130 -3.10 28.04 8.16
N ARG A 131 -4.07 27.36 7.54
CA ARG A 131 -5.48 27.76 7.51
C ARG A 131 -6.34 27.06 8.58
N ASN A 132 -5.71 26.49 9.62
CA ASN A 132 -6.38 25.69 10.66
C ASN A 132 -7.18 24.49 10.10
N GLY A 133 -6.68 23.91 8.99
CA GLY A 133 -7.32 22.77 8.34
C GLY A 133 -7.02 21.44 8.99
N VAL A 134 -7.63 20.39 8.45
CA VAL A 134 -7.44 19.01 8.87
C VAL A 134 -6.69 18.23 7.80
N ILE A 135 -5.66 17.49 8.21
CA ILE A 135 -4.97 16.52 7.35
C ILE A 135 -5.27 15.12 7.89
N ILE A 136 -5.53 14.17 6.97
CA ILE A 136 -5.62 12.76 7.30
C ILE A 136 -4.48 12.04 6.63
N VAL A 137 -3.67 11.32 7.41
CA VAL A 137 -2.48 10.62 6.95
C VAL A 137 -2.45 9.19 7.47
N TYR A 138 -2.00 8.29 6.59
CA TYR A 138 -1.67 6.91 6.91
C TYR A 138 -0.13 6.79 6.81
N PRO A 139 0.60 7.00 7.93
CA PRO A 139 2.05 7.21 7.88
C PRO A 139 2.84 5.97 7.47
N GLU A 140 2.27 4.80 7.62
CA GLU A 140 2.84 3.52 7.18
C GLU A 140 3.04 3.44 5.66
N ALA A 141 2.47 4.37 4.91
CA ALA A 141 2.53 4.51 3.45
C ALA A 141 1.95 3.34 2.64
N THR A 142 1.70 2.18 3.25
CA THR A 142 1.05 1.02 2.63
C THR A 142 -0.02 0.44 3.55
N ARG A 143 -0.99 -0.25 2.97
CA ARG A 143 -1.97 -1.01 3.76
C ARG A 143 -1.33 -2.26 4.34
N HIS A 144 -1.78 -2.67 5.52
CA HIS A 144 -1.32 -3.88 6.19
C HIS A 144 -1.43 -5.11 5.28
N VAL A 145 -0.45 -5.99 5.40
CA VAL A 145 -0.40 -7.26 4.66
C VAL A 145 -1.00 -8.38 5.48
N ASP A 146 -0.67 -8.42 6.75
CA ASP A 146 -0.97 -9.49 7.69
C ASP A 146 -1.86 -9.04 8.87
N GLY A 147 -2.33 -7.78 8.83
CA GLY A 147 -3.20 -7.21 9.87
C GLY A 147 -2.46 -6.58 11.04
N LYS A 148 -1.12 -6.47 10.98
CA LYS A 148 -0.29 -5.79 11.99
C LYS A 148 0.24 -4.48 11.42
N SER A 149 0.16 -3.41 12.23
CA SER A 149 0.77 -2.11 11.91
C SER A 149 2.29 -2.20 11.83
N VAL A 150 2.89 -1.35 11.00
CA VAL A 150 4.34 -1.23 10.85
C VAL A 150 4.81 0.14 11.31
N GLY A 151 6.04 0.20 11.83
CA GLY A 151 6.64 1.47 12.21
C GLY A 151 6.86 2.41 11.02
N PHE A 152 6.96 3.71 11.30
CA PHE A 152 7.23 4.76 10.32
C PHE A 152 8.14 5.84 10.92
N ASP A 153 8.69 6.69 10.05
CA ASP A 153 9.61 7.75 10.44
C ASP A 153 8.91 8.92 11.18
N ASP A 154 9.71 9.83 11.74
CA ASP A 154 9.26 10.97 12.55
C ASP A 154 8.65 12.13 11.75
N GLY A 155 8.42 11.95 10.45
CA GLY A 155 7.93 13.01 9.57
C GLY A 155 6.60 13.62 10.02
N VAL A 156 5.71 12.82 10.62
CA VAL A 156 4.43 13.31 11.12
C VAL A 156 4.61 14.07 12.45
N ALA A 157 5.46 13.60 13.35
CA ALA A 157 5.78 14.30 14.59
C ALA A 157 6.43 15.67 14.31
N ARG A 158 7.38 15.73 13.38
CA ARG A 158 7.99 17.00 12.90
C ARG A 158 6.95 17.94 12.31
N LEU A 159 6.03 17.41 11.49
CA LEU A 159 4.95 18.22 10.90
C LEU A 159 4.03 18.79 11.98
N ALA A 160 3.61 17.97 12.96
CA ALA A 160 2.75 18.38 14.06
C ALA A 160 3.40 19.50 14.92
N LYS A 161 4.66 19.31 15.32
CA LYS A 161 5.42 20.34 16.06
C LYS A 161 5.55 21.64 15.28
N LYS A 162 5.97 21.56 14.02
CA LYS A 162 6.15 22.75 13.16
C LYS A 162 4.85 23.51 12.93
N ALA A 163 3.72 22.80 12.89
CA ALA A 163 2.41 23.39 12.66
C ALA A 163 1.68 23.81 13.96
N GLY A 164 2.15 23.38 15.12
CA GLY A 164 1.41 23.50 16.38
C GLY A 164 0.07 22.77 16.34
N ALA A 165 0.01 21.65 15.61
CA ALA A 165 -1.23 20.93 15.34
C ALA A 165 -1.52 19.89 16.43
N SER A 166 -2.79 19.75 16.81
CA SER A 166 -3.26 18.60 17.60
C SER A 166 -3.21 17.32 16.77
N VAL A 167 -2.88 16.19 17.40
CA VAL A 167 -2.80 14.88 16.76
C VAL A 167 -3.90 13.99 17.31
N TYR A 168 -4.74 13.46 16.42
CA TYR A 168 -5.81 12.51 16.72
C TYR A 168 -5.48 11.18 16.09
N ILE A 169 -5.39 10.13 16.90
CA ILE A 169 -5.01 8.80 16.46
C ILE A 169 -6.23 7.89 16.49
N ALA A 170 -6.57 7.31 15.32
CA ALA A 170 -7.73 6.45 15.14
C ALA A 170 -7.31 5.01 14.87
N HIS A 171 -8.05 4.07 15.45
CA HIS A 171 -8.03 2.67 15.02
C HIS A 171 -9.25 2.36 14.16
N ILE A 172 -9.00 1.70 13.05
CA ILE A 172 -10.00 1.09 12.18
C ILE A 172 -9.98 -0.41 12.44
N HIS A 173 -11.14 -0.99 12.74
CA HIS A 173 -11.29 -2.39 13.08
C HIS A 173 -12.11 -3.13 12.04
N GLY A 174 -11.62 -4.28 11.59
CA GLY A 174 -12.31 -5.17 10.66
C GLY A 174 -12.18 -4.78 9.19
N ALA A 175 -11.56 -3.65 8.86
CA ALA A 175 -11.41 -3.24 7.47
C ALA A 175 -10.37 -4.10 6.74
N TYR A 176 -9.30 -4.51 7.41
CA TYR A 176 -8.34 -5.50 6.91
C TYR A 176 -9.06 -6.81 6.57
N LEU A 177 -9.85 -7.38 7.49
CA LEU A 177 -10.57 -8.63 7.29
C LEU A 177 -11.63 -8.53 6.20
N ALA A 178 -12.28 -7.35 6.07
CA ALA A 178 -13.27 -7.11 5.04
C ALA A 178 -12.65 -7.02 3.63
N TRP A 179 -11.44 -6.48 3.51
CA TRP A 179 -10.79 -6.35 2.20
C TRP A 179 -9.26 -6.40 2.29
N PRO A 180 -8.68 -7.56 2.63
CA PRO A 180 -7.23 -7.71 2.72
C PRO A 180 -6.56 -7.39 1.39
N ARG A 181 -5.40 -6.75 1.43
CA ARG A 181 -4.64 -6.34 0.25
C ARG A 181 -4.26 -7.50 -0.67
N TRP A 182 -4.00 -8.67 -0.10
CA TRP A 182 -3.65 -9.88 -0.82
C TRP A 182 -4.85 -10.64 -1.39
N SER A 183 -6.06 -10.38 -0.88
CA SER A 183 -7.25 -11.16 -1.22
C SER A 183 -7.66 -11.04 -2.69
N ARG A 184 -8.03 -12.16 -3.27
CA ARG A 184 -8.64 -12.27 -4.60
C ARG A 184 -10.15 -12.50 -4.56
N SER A 185 -10.73 -12.54 -3.36
CA SER A 185 -12.18 -12.75 -3.18
C SER A 185 -13.02 -11.48 -3.33
N GLY A 186 -12.39 -10.32 -3.53
CA GLY A 186 -13.07 -9.03 -3.43
C GLY A 186 -13.42 -8.67 -1.98
N MET A 187 -14.36 -7.74 -1.80
CA MET A 187 -14.80 -7.30 -0.48
C MET A 187 -15.67 -8.38 0.18
N ARG A 188 -15.39 -8.67 1.45
CA ARG A 188 -16.09 -9.63 2.30
C ARG A 188 -17.13 -8.90 3.14
N LYS A 189 -18.28 -9.53 3.37
CA LYS A 189 -19.34 -8.95 4.20
C LYS A 189 -19.04 -9.16 5.68
N GLY A 190 -18.81 -8.10 6.43
CA GLY A 190 -18.55 -8.09 7.87
C GLY A 190 -18.63 -6.68 8.44
N ARG A 191 -18.78 -6.57 9.77
CA ARG A 191 -18.90 -5.28 10.44
C ARG A 191 -17.55 -4.59 10.55
N ILE A 192 -17.46 -3.34 10.11
CA ILE A 192 -16.32 -2.44 10.25
C ILE A 192 -16.68 -1.34 11.24
N SER A 193 -15.73 -0.97 12.11
CA SER A 193 -15.86 0.14 13.07
C SER A 193 -14.57 0.94 13.15
N ALA A 194 -14.63 2.13 13.74
CA ALA A 194 -13.47 2.96 14.04
C ALA A 194 -13.77 3.87 15.22
N GLU A 195 -12.69 4.25 15.93
CA GLU A 195 -12.72 5.20 17.03
C GLU A 195 -11.38 5.93 17.16
N PHE A 196 -11.36 7.09 17.83
CA PHE A 196 -10.12 7.72 18.24
C PHE A 196 -9.64 7.11 19.56
N VAL A 197 -8.45 6.52 19.53
CA VAL A 197 -7.85 5.85 20.70
C VAL A 197 -6.93 6.76 21.49
N LYS A 198 -6.40 7.82 20.86
CA LYS A 198 -5.51 8.79 21.49
C LYS A 198 -5.69 10.17 20.88
N LYS A 199 -5.62 11.20 21.74
CA LYS A 199 -5.63 12.61 21.38
C LYS A 199 -4.44 13.27 22.07
N ILE A 200 -3.61 13.97 21.30
CA ILE A 200 -2.46 14.75 21.78
C ILE A 200 -2.73 16.19 21.36
N TYR A 201 -3.05 17.05 22.30
CA TYR A 201 -3.44 18.43 22.00
C TYR A 201 -2.22 19.31 21.68
N SER A 202 -2.47 20.43 21.01
CA SER A 202 -1.43 21.34 20.54
C SER A 202 -0.46 21.80 21.63
N ASP A 203 -0.94 21.97 22.86
CA ASP A 203 -0.08 22.38 23.96
C ASP A 203 0.87 21.27 24.39
N GLU A 204 0.37 20.04 24.52
CA GLU A 204 1.20 18.86 24.75
C GLU A 204 2.19 18.64 23.59
N VAL A 205 1.76 18.83 22.34
CA VAL A 205 2.65 18.74 21.17
C VAL A 205 3.80 19.75 21.25
N LYS A 206 3.57 20.96 21.77
CA LYS A 206 4.62 21.98 21.95
C LYS A 206 5.65 21.58 23.00
N GLU A 207 5.21 20.96 24.09
CA GLU A 207 6.06 20.59 25.22
C GLU A 207 6.98 19.40 24.91
N LEU A 208 6.47 18.35 24.26
CA LEU A 208 7.21 17.13 23.96
C LEU A 208 8.37 17.39 22.97
N SER A 209 9.47 16.66 23.09
CA SER A 209 10.50 16.54 22.03
C SER A 209 9.93 15.84 20.80
N ILE A 210 10.65 15.85 19.68
CA ILE A 210 10.20 15.13 18.48
C ILE A 210 10.21 13.62 18.75
N GLU A 211 11.20 13.14 19.45
CA GLU A 211 11.40 11.73 19.80
C GLU A 211 10.28 11.23 20.73
N GLU A 212 9.96 11.99 21.78
CA GLU A 212 8.86 11.66 22.70
C GLU A 212 7.50 11.68 22.01
N LEU A 213 7.25 12.70 21.16
CA LEU A 213 6.02 12.77 20.38
C LEU A 213 5.91 11.60 19.39
N GLN A 214 7.01 11.26 18.70
CA GLN A 214 7.05 10.12 17.77
C GLN A 214 6.77 8.81 18.51
N GLN A 215 7.42 8.58 19.66
CA GLN A 215 7.19 7.35 20.43
C GLN A 215 5.74 7.26 20.90
N LYS A 216 5.18 8.36 21.39
CA LYS A 216 3.77 8.42 21.82
C LYS A 216 2.78 8.17 20.68
N ILE A 217 3.12 8.61 19.46
CA ILE A 217 2.33 8.33 18.26
C ILE A 217 2.47 6.86 17.87
N LEU A 218 3.68 6.31 17.85
CA LEU A 218 3.93 4.90 17.50
C LEU A 218 3.20 3.95 18.45
N ASP A 219 3.29 4.18 19.75
CA ASP A 219 2.61 3.38 20.77
C ASP A 219 1.09 3.40 20.59
N ALA A 220 0.54 4.56 20.21
CA ALA A 220 -0.89 4.72 20.05
C ALA A 220 -1.42 4.20 18.70
N VAL A 221 -0.59 4.16 17.64
CA VAL A 221 -0.96 3.61 16.32
C VAL A 221 -0.78 2.09 16.29
N ASP A 222 0.03 1.53 17.21
CA ASP A 222 0.31 0.11 17.23
C ASP A 222 -0.98 -0.71 17.35
N TYR A 223 -1.27 -1.51 16.34
CA TYR A 223 -2.52 -2.25 16.18
C TYR A 223 -2.29 -3.58 15.53
N ASN A 224 -2.97 -4.61 16.03
CA ASN A 224 -2.98 -5.95 15.47
C ASN A 224 -4.42 -6.44 15.32
N GLU A 225 -4.92 -6.52 14.09
CA GLU A 225 -6.27 -7.00 13.80
C GLU A 225 -6.47 -8.46 14.25
N ASN A 226 -5.40 -9.27 14.25
CA ASN A 226 -5.49 -10.67 14.64
C ASN A 226 -5.72 -10.83 16.16
N ASP A 227 -5.13 -9.95 16.98
CA ASP A 227 -5.37 -9.94 18.43
C ASP A 227 -6.74 -9.35 18.74
N TRP A 228 -7.06 -8.22 18.06
CA TRP A 228 -8.35 -7.57 18.24
C TRP A 228 -9.53 -8.50 17.91
N ILE A 229 -9.45 -9.32 16.84
CA ILE A 229 -10.53 -10.23 16.45
C ILE A 229 -10.71 -11.41 17.44
N ARG A 230 -9.65 -11.80 18.17
CA ARG A 230 -9.76 -12.81 19.25
C ARG A 230 -10.60 -12.28 20.41
N GLU A 231 -10.42 -11.01 20.75
CA GLU A 231 -11.18 -10.34 21.84
C GLU A 231 -12.57 -9.90 21.37
N ASN A 232 -12.73 -9.57 20.09
CA ASN A 232 -13.96 -9.05 19.49
C ASN A 232 -14.43 -9.91 18.32
N PRO A 233 -14.88 -11.16 18.54
CA PRO A 233 -15.17 -12.11 17.47
C PRO A 233 -16.21 -11.60 16.47
N ARG A 234 -15.81 -11.49 15.20
CA ARG A 234 -16.65 -11.10 14.07
C ARG A 234 -16.40 -12.03 12.89
N LYS A 235 -17.37 -12.13 11.99
CA LYS A 235 -17.25 -12.98 10.79
C LYS A 235 -17.32 -12.15 9.53
N TYR A 236 -16.36 -12.38 8.63
CA TYR A 236 -16.25 -11.72 7.31
C TYR A 236 -16.50 -12.77 6.23
N LYS A 237 -17.70 -12.74 5.63
CA LYS A 237 -18.19 -13.82 4.77
C LYS A 237 -17.73 -13.64 3.31
N SER A 238 -17.17 -14.70 2.74
CA SER A 238 -16.88 -14.86 1.32
C SER A 238 -16.89 -16.36 0.98
N ARG A 239 -17.09 -16.68 -0.32
CA ARG A 239 -16.97 -18.06 -0.83
C ARG A 239 -15.52 -18.45 -1.15
N LYS A 240 -14.58 -17.49 -1.10
CA LYS A 240 -13.17 -17.66 -1.50
C LYS A 240 -12.25 -16.90 -0.53
N LEU A 241 -12.37 -17.20 0.77
CA LEU A 241 -11.64 -16.49 1.83
C LEU A 241 -10.12 -16.62 1.68
N ALA A 242 -9.62 -17.82 1.36
CA ALA A 242 -8.20 -18.12 1.22
C ALA A 242 -7.62 -17.70 -0.15
N ALA A 243 -8.46 -17.24 -1.10
CA ALA A 243 -7.98 -16.88 -2.44
C ALA A 243 -6.99 -15.72 -2.41
N GLY A 244 -5.75 -15.97 -2.78
CA GLY A 244 -4.63 -15.01 -2.76
C GLY A 244 -3.72 -15.16 -1.54
N LEU A 245 -4.10 -15.92 -0.52
CA LEU A 245 -3.30 -16.13 0.70
C LEU A 245 -1.93 -16.75 0.39
N GLN A 246 -1.86 -17.65 -0.59
CA GLN A 246 -0.61 -18.28 -1.07
C GLN A 246 0.45 -17.30 -1.58
N ASN A 247 0.06 -16.06 -1.89
CA ASN A 247 1.01 -15.02 -2.32
C ASN A 247 1.68 -14.31 -1.14
N ILE A 248 1.24 -14.57 0.08
CA ILE A 248 1.77 -14.03 1.33
C ILE A 248 2.33 -15.18 2.17
N ALA A 249 1.53 -16.17 2.53
CA ALA A 249 1.97 -17.41 3.14
C ALA A 249 2.60 -18.31 2.06
N TYR A 250 3.81 -17.97 1.60
CA TYR A 250 4.46 -18.61 0.45
C TYR A 250 5.31 -19.81 0.83
N ALA A 251 5.77 -19.91 2.09
CA ALA A 251 6.56 -21.01 2.59
C ALA A 251 5.72 -21.98 3.42
N CYS A 252 5.99 -23.27 3.29
CA CYS A 252 5.27 -24.30 4.04
C CYS A 252 5.89 -24.52 5.42
N PRO A 253 5.16 -24.33 6.55
CA PRO A 253 5.74 -24.47 7.88
C PRO A 253 6.07 -25.91 8.27
N ARG A 254 5.58 -26.92 7.53
CA ARG A 254 5.88 -28.33 7.77
C ARG A 254 7.18 -28.79 7.13
N CYS A 255 7.42 -28.43 5.86
CA CYS A 255 8.56 -28.91 5.10
C CYS A 255 9.58 -27.84 4.70
N GLY A 256 9.33 -26.57 5.04
CA GLY A 256 10.21 -25.44 4.71
C GLY A 256 10.24 -25.03 3.23
N SER A 257 9.54 -25.76 2.34
CA SER A 257 9.59 -25.46 0.90
C SER A 257 8.90 -24.13 0.59
N GLU A 258 9.60 -23.27 -0.13
CA GLU A 258 9.07 -21.97 -0.59
C GLU A 258 8.30 -22.10 -1.91
N TYR A 259 7.29 -21.24 -2.11
CA TYR A 259 6.46 -21.14 -3.32
C TYR A 259 5.67 -22.40 -3.68
N THR A 260 5.48 -23.29 -2.70
CA THR A 260 4.74 -24.54 -2.88
C THR A 260 3.31 -24.47 -2.34
N MET A 261 2.96 -23.40 -1.60
CA MET A 261 1.59 -23.21 -1.13
C MET A 261 0.68 -22.81 -2.30
N GLN A 262 -0.40 -23.55 -2.48
CA GLN A 262 -1.36 -23.35 -3.57
C GLN A 262 -2.77 -23.15 -3.05
N TYR A 263 -3.53 -22.26 -3.65
CA TYR A 263 -4.93 -22.06 -3.34
C TYR A 263 -5.78 -23.22 -3.89
N MET A 264 -6.55 -23.82 -3.01
CA MET A 264 -7.47 -24.92 -3.32
C MET A 264 -8.90 -24.52 -2.99
N ASN A 265 -9.83 -24.70 -3.94
CA ASN A 265 -11.25 -24.50 -3.73
C ASN A 265 -12.04 -25.61 -4.40
N SER A 266 -12.53 -26.53 -3.57
CA SER A 266 -13.38 -27.67 -3.99
C SER A 266 -14.78 -27.58 -3.35
N GLY A 267 -15.40 -26.41 -3.37
CA GLY A 267 -16.75 -26.17 -2.84
C GLY A 267 -16.79 -26.05 -1.31
N LYS A 268 -16.55 -27.12 -0.58
CA LYS A 268 -16.52 -27.11 0.90
C LYS A 268 -15.13 -26.75 1.49
N HIS A 269 -14.08 -26.81 0.69
CA HIS A 269 -12.69 -26.62 1.11
C HIS A 269 -12.11 -25.37 0.47
N ASP A 270 -12.08 -24.28 1.23
CA ASP A 270 -11.45 -23.01 0.87
C ASP A 270 -10.17 -22.88 1.71
N MET A 271 -9.02 -23.30 1.14
CA MET A 271 -7.77 -23.50 1.87
C MET A 271 -6.55 -23.23 0.99
N ILE A 272 -5.38 -23.17 1.60
CA ILE A 272 -4.09 -23.30 0.91
C ILE A 272 -3.45 -24.64 1.27
N GLN A 273 -2.79 -25.28 0.32
CA GLN A 273 -2.14 -26.58 0.48
C GLN A 273 -0.76 -26.58 -0.16
N CYS A 274 0.20 -27.16 0.53
CA CYS A 274 1.55 -27.36 0.02
C CYS A 274 1.57 -28.49 -1.03
N SER A 275 2.01 -28.19 -2.24
CA SER A 275 2.15 -29.20 -3.32
C SER A 275 3.28 -30.20 -3.08
N ASN A 276 4.23 -29.89 -2.17
CA ASN A 276 5.36 -30.76 -1.85
C ASN A 276 5.03 -31.83 -0.81
N CYS A 277 4.35 -31.46 0.30
CA CYS A 277 4.13 -32.36 1.44
C CYS A 277 2.66 -32.54 1.83
N GLY A 278 1.72 -31.89 1.13
CA GLY A 278 0.29 -31.97 1.43
C GLY A 278 -0.19 -31.20 2.64
N ASN A 279 0.70 -30.48 3.37
CA ASN A 279 0.33 -29.66 4.52
C ASN A 279 -0.71 -28.62 4.12
N ALA A 280 -1.80 -28.46 4.88
CA ALA A 280 -2.92 -27.62 4.50
C ALA A 280 -3.42 -26.72 5.63
N ALA A 281 -3.85 -25.51 5.27
CA ALA A 281 -4.34 -24.48 6.17
C ALA A 281 -5.65 -23.88 5.66
N ARG A 282 -6.65 -23.77 6.53
CA ARG A 282 -7.94 -23.12 6.24
C ARG A 282 -7.96 -21.71 6.82
N TYR A 283 -8.33 -20.74 5.99
CA TYR A 283 -8.54 -19.35 6.45
C TYR A 283 -10.00 -19.18 6.87
N LEU A 284 -10.22 -18.83 8.14
CA LEU A 284 -11.55 -18.73 8.73
C LEU A 284 -12.25 -17.39 8.40
N PRO A 285 -13.58 -17.32 8.53
CA PRO A 285 -14.30 -16.04 8.45
C PRO A 285 -13.88 -15.01 9.51
N THR A 286 -13.23 -15.43 10.57
CA THR A 286 -12.64 -14.55 11.61
C THR A 286 -11.28 -13.97 11.19
N GLY A 287 -10.69 -14.42 10.08
CA GLY A 287 -9.33 -14.06 9.69
C GLY A 287 -8.24 -14.93 10.33
N LEU A 288 -8.61 -15.78 11.28
CA LEU A 288 -7.69 -16.75 11.87
C LEU A 288 -7.47 -17.95 10.94
N ILE A 289 -6.45 -18.73 11.23
CA ILE A 289 -6.05 -19.88 10.43
C ILE A 289 -6.14 -21.14 11.29
N GLU A 290 -6.68 -22.20 10.71
CA GLU A 290 -6.76 -23.51 11.37
C GLU A 290 -6.16 -24.63 10.52
N LYS A 291 -5.75 -25.69 11.17
CA LYS A 291 -5.33 -26.94 10.55
C LYS A 291 -6.50 -27.57 9.80
N VAL A 292 -6.24 -28.12 8.61
CA VAL A 292 -7.26 -28.91 7.89
C VAL A 292 -7.43 -30.29 8.52
N ASP A 293 -6.33 -30.87 9.00
CA ASP A 293 -6.30 -32.10 9.80
C ASP A 293 -5.24 -31.98 10.93
N PRO A 294 -5.28 -32.85 11.95
CA PRO A 294 -4.39 -32.80 13.11
C PRO A 294 -2.88 -32.86 12.78
N GLN A 295 -2.50 -33.50 11.68
CA GLN A 295 -1.10 -33.67 11.26
C GLN A 295 -0.53 -32.44 10.61
N CYS A 296 -1.38 -31.48 10.19
CA CYS A 296 -0.94 -30.23 9.58
C CYS A 296 -0.20 -29.36 10.60
N VAL A 297 0.81 -28.65 10.11
CA VAL A 297 1.56 -27.62 10.85
C VAL A 297 1.18 -26.27 10.27
N VAL A 298 0.57 -25.41 11.07
CA VAL A 298 0.13 -24.08 10.65
C VAL A 298 0.28 -23.09 11.80
N PHE A 299 0.39 -21.81 11.47
CA PHE A 299 0.22 -20.72 12.42
C PHE A 299 -1.26 -20.38 12.53
N ASP A 300 -1.73 -19.92 13.68
CA ASP A 300 -3.13 -19.63 13.95
C ASP A 300 -3.62 -18.29 13.39
N ASP A 301 -2.69 -17.45 12.89
CA ASP A 301 -2.98 -16.22 12.14
C ASP A 301 -1.89 -15.92 11.10
N LEU A 302 -2.19 -14.95 10.22
CA LEU A 302 -1.29 -14.62 9.12
C LEU A 302 -0.06 -13.82 9.60
N HIS A 303 -0.18 -13.01 10.66
CA HIS A 303 0.94 -12.23 11.17
C HIS A 303 2.06 -13.16 11.69
N LYS A 304 1.70 -14.17 12.51
CA LYS A 304 2.67 -15.16 12.99
C LYS A 304 3.32 -15.95 11.85
N TRP A 305 2.53 -16.23 10.77
CA TRP A 305 3.08 -16.92 9.60
C TRP A 305 4.11 -16.04 8.89
N THR A 306 3.79 -14.78 8.62
CA THR A 306 4.71 -13.86 7.96
C THR A 306 5.91 -13.50 8.83
N GLU A 307 5.78 -13.43 10.14
CA GLU A 307 6.89 -13.28 11.09
C GLU A 307 7.88 -14.44 10.97
N TRP A 308 7.38 -15.66 10.95
CA TRP A 308 8.22 -16.84 10.73
C TRP A 308 8.92 -16.78 9.34
N GLU A 309 8.21 -16.38 8.30
CA GLU A 309 8.80 -16.21 6.96
C GLU A 309 9.88 -15.11 6.93
N ARG A 310 9.68 -14.01 7.67
CA ARG A 310 10.71 -12.96 7.86
C ARG A 310 11.96 -13.55 8.54
N GLY A 311 11.79 -14.37 9.55
CA GLY A 311 12.89 -15.09 10.18
C GLY A 311 13.68 -15.96 9.20
N LEU A 312 13.02 -16.67 8.28
CA LEU A 312 13.69 -17.42 7.20
C LEU A 312 14.50 -16.52 6.27
N ILE A 313 13.95 -15.35 5.91
CA ILE A 313 14.67 -14.38 5.07
C ILE A 313 15.90 -13.86 5.81
N GLU A 314 15.77 -13.50 7.09
CA GLU A 314 16.90 -13.02 7.90
C GLU A 314 18.01 -14.05 7.99
N GLU A 315 17.69 -15.32 8.19
CA GLU A 315 18.67 -16.41 8.18
C GLU A 315 19.38 -16.54 6.83
N GLN A 316 18.61 -16.49 5.72
CA GLN A 316 19.18 -16.52 4.37
C GLN A 316 20.11 -15.32 4.09
N LEU A 317 19.77 -14.14 4.61
CA LEU A 317 20.61 -12.93 4.46
C LEU A 317 21.88 -12.99 5.34
N LYS A 318 21.82 -13.59 6.53
CA LYS A 318 22.97 -13.73 7.44
C LYS A 318 24.04 -14.68 6.90
N THR A 319 23.67 -15.70 6.12
CA THR A 319 24.63 -16.66 5.54
C THR A 319 25.55 -16.05 4.49
N GLY A 320 25.22 -14.85 4.02
CA GLY A 320 25.97 -14.13 2.97
C GLY A 320 25.75 -14.70 1.57
N GLY A 321 25.97 -13.87 0.56
CA GLY A 321 25.82 -14.28 -0.83
C GLY A 321 24.38 -14.56 -1.26
N PHE A 322 23.39 -14.00 -0.56
CA PHE A 322 21.99 -14.14 -0.94
C PHE A 322 21.77 -13.75 -2.39
N LYS A 323 21.14 -14.62 -3.15
CA LYS A 323 20.81 -14.39 -4.55
C LYS A 323 19.47 -15.01 -4.90
N MET A 324 18.58 -14.23 -5.49
CA MET A 324 17.27 -14.66 -5.99
C MET A 324 17.11 -14.19 -7.44
N GLU A 325 16.85 -15.12 -8.36
CA GLU A 325 16.71 -14.83 -9.78
C GLU A 325 15.33 -15.22 -10.32
N MET A 326 14.82 -14.44 -11.26
CA MET A 326 13.57 -14.72 -11.93
C MET A 326 13.42 -13.96 -13.24
N ASN A 327 12.57 -14.47 -14.12
CA ASN A 327 12.17 -13.72 -15.31
C ASN A 327 11.26 -12.55 -14.94
N ALA A 328 11.37 -11.47 -15.68
CA ALA A 328 10.57 -10.27 -15.48
C ALA A 328 10.11 -9.65 -16.80
N ASP A 329 8.87 -9.19 -16.82
CA ASP A 329 8.39 -8.26 -17.83
C ASP A 329 8.56 -6.84 -17.28
N LEU A 330 9.24 -5.96 -18.03
CA LEU A 330 9.46 -4.57 -17.68
C LEU A 330 8.35 -3.69 -18.24
N PHE A 331 7.84 -2.79 -17.40
CA PHE A 331 6.85 -1.79 -17.77
C PHE A 331 7.31 -0.40 -17.30
N LYS A 332 7.06 0.61 -18.14
CA LYS A 332 7.27 2.03 -17.82
C LYS A 332 5.96 2.81 -17.96
N VAL A 333 5.92 3.99 -17.37
CA VAL A 333 4.76 4.89 -17.49
C VAL A 333 4.62 5.34 -18.94
N PHE A 334 3.52 4.97 -19.60
CA PHE A 334 3.22 5.34 -21.00
C PHE A 334 2.50 6.69 -21.09
N ASP A 335 1.46 6.82 -20.27
CA ASP A 335 0.73 8.07 -20.13
C ASP A 335 0.27 8.22 -18.68
N ARG A 336 -0.54 9.25 -18.41
CA ARG A 336 -1.06 9.54 -17.07
C ARG A 336 -1.75 8.32 -16.40
N PHE A 337 -2.30 7.38 -17.19
CA PHE A 337 -3.20 6.34 -16.71
C PHE A 337 -2.73 4.91 -17.00
N THR A 338 -1.73 4.76 -17.86
CA THR A 338 -1.33 3.47 -18.39
C THR A 338 0.16 3.23 -18.28
N PHE A 339 0.52 1.97 -18.22
CA PHE A 339 1.89 1.49 -18.34
C PHE A 339 2.05 0.76 -19.66
N ALA A 340 3.17 0.93 -20.33
CA ALA A 340 3.55 0.13 -21.48
C ALA A 340 4.56 -0.93 -21.07
N LYS A 341 4.38 -2.15 -21.58
CA LYS A 341 5.41 -3.16 -21.55
C LYS A 341 6.52 -2.73 -22.50
N THR A 342 7.72 -2.55 -21.97
CA THR A 342 8.87 -2.03 -22.71
C THR A 342 9.99 -3.04 -22.85
N GLY A 343 9.94 -4.14 -22.10
CA GLY A 343 10.98 -5.14 -22.18
C GLY A 343 10.62 -6.47 -21.51
N LYS A 344 11.54 -7.42 -21.73
CA LYS A 344 11.60 -8.71 -21.05
C LYS A 344 13.04 -9.00 -20.68
N GLY A 345 13.24 -9.62 -19.53
CA GLY A 345 14.57 -9.93 -19.06
C GLY A 345 14.56 -10.77 -17.79
N ARG A 346 15.66 -10.69 -17.07
CA ARG A 346 15.86 -11.37 -15.79
C ARG A 346 16.11 -10.33 -14.71
N ILE A 347 15.50 -10.53 -13.56
CA ILE A 347 15.82 -9.80 -12.32
C ILE A 347 16.65 -10.70 -11.42
N THR A 348 17.71 -10.13 -10.89
CA THR A 348 18.52 -10.67 -9.80
C THR A 348 18.39 -9.77 -8.58
N ILE A 349 18.12 -10.37 -7.42
CA ILE A 349 18.03 -9.67 -6.14
C ILE A 349 19.10 -10.23 -5.23
N THR A 350 19.92 -9.35 -4.69
CA THR A 350 20.96 -9.67 -3.71
C THR A 350 20.68 -8.96 -2.39
N ASP A 351 21.57 -9.09 -1.43
CA ASP A 351 21.55 -8.31 -0.18
C ASP A 351 21.93 -6.82 -0.37
N LYS A 352 22.32 -6.42 -1.60
CA LYS A 352 22.78 -5.05 -1.91
C LYS A 352 21.90 -4.35 -2.93
N GLU A 353 21.44 -5.06 -3.95
CA GLU A 353 20.82 -4.45 -5.11
C GLU A 353 19.78 -5.34 -5.78
N ILE A 354 18.90 -4.70 -6.54
CA ILE A 354 18.02 -5.33 -7.51
C ILE A 354 18.52 -4.96 -8.90
N THR A 355 18.94 -5.96 -9.66
CA THR A 355 19.47 -5.77 -11.02
C THR A 355 18.51 -6.37 -12.05
N TYR A 356 18.11 -5.57 -13.05
CA TYR A 356 17.41 -6.05 -14.23
C TYR A 356 18.36 -6.09 -15.42
N VAL A 357 18.42 -7.22 -16.12
CA VAL A 357 19.14 -7.39 -17.38
C VAL A 357 18.16 -7.89 -18.43
N GLY A 358 17.94 -7.11 -19.48
CA GLY A 358 16.98 -7.45 -20.52
C GLY A 358 16.78 -6.36 -21.55
N THR A 359 15.85 -6.57 -22.47
CA THR A 359 15.45 -5.53 -23.42
C THR A 359 14.69 -4.41 -22.72
N ASP A 360 14.84 -3.18 -23.23
CA ASP A 360 14.07 -2.02 -22.78
C ASP A 360 13.98 -1.00 -23.92
N CYS A 361 12.78 -0.64 -24.34
CA CYS A 361 12.52 0.40 -25.31
C CYS A 361 11.89 1.64 -24.66
N PRO A 362 11.86 2.81 -25.32
CA PRO A 362 11.05 3.94 -24.90
C PRO A 362 9.58 3.56 -24.66
N ALA A 363 8.93 4.20 -23.68
CA ALA A 363 7.54 3.87 -23.34
C ALA A 363 6.57 4.01 -24.53
N GLU A 364 6.83 4.98 -25.41
CA GLU A 364 6.06 5.29 -26.61
C GLU A 364 6.09 4.14 -27.65
N GLU A 365 7.19 3.39 -27.69
CA GLU A 365 7.42 2.24 -28.56
C GLU A 365 6.88 0.95 -27.95
N GLY A 366 6.69 0.93 -26.63
CA GLY A 366 6.18 -0.20 -25.89
C GLY A 366 4.73 -0.56 -26.20
N ILE A 367 4.25 -1.62 -25.59
CA ILE A 367 2.87 -2.11 -25.71
C ILE A 367 2.06 -1.61 -24.51
N PRO A 368 1.17 -0.60 -24.65
CA PRO A 368 0.36 -0.10 -23.54
C PRO A 368 -0.68 -1.12 -23.07
N TYR A 369 -0.81 -1.24 -21.74
CA TYR A 369 -1.73 -2.15 -21.07
C TYR A 369 -2.80 -1.40 -20.29
N LYS A 370 -4.05 -1.87 -20.37
CA LYS A 370 -5.16 -1.41 -19.55
C LYS A 370 -5.86 -2.60 -18.90
N ARG A 371 -6.02 -2.54 -17.56
CA ARG A 371 -6.63 -3.63 -16.77
C ARG A 371 -5.94 -5.00 -17.00
N GLY A 372 -4.62 -5.01 -17.16
CA GLY A 372 -3.82 -6.24 -17.34
C GLY A 372 -3.85 -6.84 -18.75
N LYS A 373 -4.40 -6.14 -19.74
CA LYS A 373 -4.43 -6.58 -21.15
C LYS A 373 -3.87 -5.52 -22.08
N PRO A 374 -3.21 -5.89 -23.19
CA PRO A 374 -2.81 -4.95 -24.23
C PRO A 374 -4.01 -4.10 -24.69
N MET A 375 -3.80 -2.82 -24.87
CA MET A 375 -4.84 -1.94 -25.41
C MET A 375 -5.10 -2.30 -26.88
N ARG A 376 -6.38 -2.37 -27.28
CA ARG A 376 -6.81 -2.80 -28.63
C ARG A 376 -6.10 -2.07 -29.77
N LYS A 377 -5.85 -0.77 -29.60
CA LYS A 377 -5.13 0.05 -30.61
C LYS A 377 -3.68 -0.41 -30.83
N TYR A 378 -3.07 -1.09 -29.88
CA TYR A 378 -1.67 -1.50 -29.89
C TYR A 378 -1.49 -3.02 -29.81
N LYS A 379 -2.56 -3.79 -30.08
CA LYS A 379 -2.54 -5.26 -29.95
C LYS A 379 -1.55 -5.95 -30.89
N ASP A 380 -1.27 -5.32 -32.03
CA ASP A 380 -0.40 -5.87 -33.08
C ASP A 380 1.07 -5.38 -32.92
N ARG A 381 1.37 -4.55 -31.91
CA ARG A 381 2.76 -4.20 -31.57
C ARG A 381 3.50 -5.40 -31.00
N THR A 382 4.74 -5.57 -31.44
CA THR A 382 5.69 -6.51 -30.88
C THR A 382 6.89 -5.76 -30.33
N LEU A 383 7.47 -6.25 -29.25
CA LEU A 383 8.76 -5.74 -28.77
C LEU A 383 9.86 -6.36 -29.63
N ASP A 384 10.85 -5.56 -29.98
CA ASP A 384 12.03 -6.06 -30.71
C ASP A 384 12.79 -7.05 -29.82
N ALA A 385 12.78 -8.29 -30.20
CA ALA A 385 13.47 -9.36 -29.49
C ALA A 385 15.00 -9.32 -29.69
N SER A 386 15.47 -8.62 -30.73
CA SER A 386 16.90 -8.46 -31.04
C SER A 386 17.51 -7.19 -30.42
N ALA A 387 16.70 -6.36 -29.75
CA ALA A 387 17.18 -5.17 -29.07
C ALA A 387 18.29 -5.52 -28.07
N PRO A 388 19.37 -4.71 -27.97
CA PRO A 388 20.45 -5.00 -27.03
C PRO A 388 19.95 -4.97 -25.59
N PHE A 389 20.48 -5.89 -24.78
CA PHE A 389 20.15 -5.94 -23.38
C PHE A 389 20.71 -4.70 -22.67
N GLN A 390 19.90 -4.15 -21.81
CA GLN A 390 20.25 -3.06 -20.90
C GLN A 390 20.30 -3.57 -19.48
N THR A 391 21.19 -3.00 -18.69
CA THR A 391 21.28 -3.27 -17.25
C THR A 391 20.75 -2.08 -16.48
N LYS A 392 19.83 -2.34 -15.55
CA LYS A 392 19.32 -1.37 -14.58
C LYS A 392 19.62 -1.88 -13.18
N VAL A 393 20.25 -1.04 -12.38
CA VAL A 393 20.65 -1.36 -11.00
C VAL A 393 19.92 -0.43 -10.04
N PHE A 394 19.34 -1.01 -9.00
CA PHE A 394 18.63 -0.31 -7.94
C PHE A 394 19.25 -0.73 -6.60
N GLU A 395 20.00 0.17 -5.97
CA GLU A 395 20.66 -0.06 -4.69
C GLU A 395 19.63 -0.10 -3.55
N ILE A 396 19.53 -1.23 -2.84
CA ILE A 396 18.52 -1.45 -1.80
C ILE A 396 18.72 -0.50 -0.62
N ASP A 397 19.95 -0.19 -0.29
CA ASP A 397 20.29 0.71 0.83
C ASP A 397 19.79 2.16 0.63
N THR A 398 19.53 2.56 -0.62
CA THR A 398 18.93 3.86 -0.96
C THR A 398 17.41 3.83 -0.92
N MET A 399 16.79 2.64 -0.85
CA MET A 399 15.34 2.48 -0.86
C MET A 399 14.76 2.58 0.54
N ARG A 400 13.67 3.32 0.70
CA ARG A 400 12.82 3.32 1.90
C ARG A 400 11.74 2.25 1.87
N GLY A 401 11.62 1.51 0.78
CA GLY A 401 10.64 0.48 0.52
C GLY A 401 10.29 0.40 -0.96
N LEU A 402 9.45 -0.55 -1.32
CA LEU A 402 8.91 -0.68 -2.67
C LEU A 402 7.39 -0.83 -2.67
N VAL A 403 6.75 -0.45 -3.77
CA VAL A 403 5.31 -0.63 -3.96
C VAL A 403 5.07 -2.04 -4.48
N ALA A 404 4.35 -2.86 -3.74
CA ALA A 404 4.04 -4.23 -4.10
C ALA A 404 2.56 -4.44 -4.43
N SER A 405 2.27 -5.21 -5.48
CA SER A 405 0.97 -5.79 -5.79
C SER A 405 1.10 -7.31 -5.71
N TYR A 406 0.83 -7.85 -4.52
CA TYR A 406 1.05 -9.26 -4.23
C TYR A 406 0.34 -10.17 -5.23
N GLY A 407 1.05 -11.20 -5.69
CA GLY A 407 0.59 -12.10 -6.73
C GLY A 407 0.68 -11.53 -8.16
N LYS A 408 1.40 -10.39 -8.39
CA LYS A 408 1.49 -9.78 -9.72
C LYS A 408 2.83 -9.12 -10.02
N HIS A 409 3.16 -8.00 -9.35
CA HIS A 409 4.29 -7.15 -9.69
C HIS A 409 4.75 -6.32 -8.49
N PHE A 410 5.91 -5.71 -8.62
CA PHE A 410 6.38 -4.63 -7.76
C PHE A 410 6.85 -3.42 -8.58
N GLU A 411 6.99 -2.28 -7.92
CA GLU A 411 7.37 -1.01 -8.54
C GLU A 411 8.53 -0.38 -7.78
N ILE A 412 9.48 0.19 -8.51
CA ILE A 412 10.64 0.89 -7.97
C ILE A 412 10.75 2.24 -8.68
N TYR A 413 11.02 3.31 -7.91
CA TYR A 413 11.51 4.57 -8.45
C TYR A 413 13.03 4.52 -8.53
N ASP A 414 13.60 4.93 -9.67
CA ASP A 414 15.04 5.14 -9.76
C ASP A 414 15.47 6.49 -9.14
N LYS A 415 16.78 6.76 -9.16
CA LYS A 415 17.38 8.01 -8.65
C LYS A 415 16.87 9.28 -9.38
N ASP A 416 16.43 9.15 -10.62
CA ASP A 416 15.90 10.23 -11.43
C ASP A 416 14.38 10.43 -11.23
N GLY A 417 13.77 9.55 -10.43
CA GLY A 417 12.34 9.56 -10.11
C GLY A 417 11.45 8.94 -11.18
N GLU A 418 12.05 8.16 -12.10
CA GLU A 418 11.30 7.32 -13.04
C GLU A 418 10.74 6.09 -12.34
N LEU A 419 9.52 5.71 -12.71
CA LEU A 419 8.82 4.56 -12.13
C LEU A 419 8.89 3.35 -13.06
N TYR A 420 9.53 2.31 -12.57
CA TYR A 420 9.62 1.01 -13.22
C TYR A 420 8.70 0.02 -12.52
N ARG A 421 7.96 -0.77 -13.30
CA ARG A 421 7.12 -1.86 -12.81
C ARG A 421 7.60 -3.18 -13.39
N PHE A 422 7.83 -4.16 -12.51
CA PHE A 422 8.31 -5.49 -12.88
C PHE A 422 7.24 -6.55 -12.58
N TYR A 423 6.68 -7.15 -13.63
CA TYR A 423 5.85 -8.33 -13.47
C TYR A 423 6.74 -9.55 -13.38
N VAL A 424 6.63 -10.27 -12.29
CA VAL A 424 7.41 -11.46 -11.94
C VAL A 424 6.48 -12.59 -11.50
N ASP A 425 7.03 -13.74 -11.11
CA ASP A 425 6.26 -14.76 -10.41
C ASP A 425 5.60 -14.16 -9.15
N GLY A 426 4.28 -14.21 -9.12
CA GLY A 426 3.49 -13.50 -8.13
C GLY A 426 3.74 -13.92 -6.69
N GLN A 427 4.05 -15.19 -6.43
CA GLN A 427 4.36 -15.68 -5.09
C GLN A 427 5.67 -15.11 -4.53
N LYS A 428 6.60 -14.70 -5.41
CA LYS A 428 7.88 -14.11 -5.03
C LYS A 428 7.78 -12.65 -4.59
N VAL A 429 6.70 -11.94 -4.98
CA VAL A 429 6.56 -10.49 -4.74
C VAL A 429 6.58 -10.13 -3.25
N PHE A 430 5.99 -10.96 -2.39
CA PHE A 430 6.01 -10.71 -0.95
C PHE A 430 7.41 -10.84 -0.37
N LYS A 431 8.14 -11.91 -0.69
CA LYS A 431 9.53 -12.09 -0.25
C LYS A 431 10.44 -10.93 -0.70
N ILE A 432 10.28 -10.46 -1.96
CA ILE A 432 11.01 -9.30 -2.47
C ILE A 432 10.71 -8.04 -1.64
N HIS A 433 9.44 -7.80 -1.33
CA HIS A 433 9.03 -6.69 -0.49
C HIS A 433 9.67 -6.76 0.91
N GLU A 434 9.67 -7.93 1.54
CA GLU A 434 10.23 -8.12 2.88
C GLU A 434 11.77 -7.95 2.87
N ILE A 435 12.48 -8.46 1.85
CA ILE A 435 13.93 -8.27 1.70
C ILE A 435 14.27 -6.78 1.65
N VAL A 436 13.59 -6.01 0.79
CA VAL A 436 13.82 -4.56 0.68
C VAL A 436 13.46 -3.84 1.98
N THR A 437 12.41 -4.27 2.67
CA THR A 437 12.00 -3.70 3.96
C THR A 437 13.04 -3.97 5.06
N LEU A 438 13.57 -5.19 5.13
CA LEU A 438 14.56 -5.59 6.14
C LEU A 438 15.93 -4.90 5.91
N LEU A 439 16.37 -4.79 4.65
CA LEU A 439 17.66 -4.20 4.31
C LEU A 439 17.60 -2.67 4.30
N GLY A 440 16.49 -2.07 3.87
CA GLY A 440 16.31 -0.62 3.85
C GLY A 440 16.17 0.03 5.24
N LYS A 441 15.76 -0.72 6.27
CA LYS A 441 15.64 -0.21 7.65
C LYS A 441 16.97 -0.03 8.39
N LYS A 442 18.07 -0.48 7.83
CA LYS A 442 19.40 -0.42 8.49
C LYS A 442 20.08 0.95 8.43
N LYS A 443 19.33 2.02 8.06
CA LYS A 443 19.84 3.40 8.06
C LYS A 443 19.10 4.31 9.02
#